data_11925c8446995399eb5ef52b7e6f285e
#
_entry.id   11925c8446995399eb5ef52b7e6f285e
#
_cell.length_a   1.000
_cell.length_b   1.000
_cell.length_c   1.000
_cell.angle_alpha   90.00
_cell.angle_beta   90.00
_cell.angle_gamma   90.00
#
_symmetry.space_group_name_H-M   'P 1'
#
loop_
_entity.id
_entity.type
_entity.pdbx_description
1 polymer ?
#
loop_
_entity_poly.entity_id
_entity_poly.type
_entity_poly.pdbx_seq_one_letter_code
_entity_poly.pdbx_strand_id
1 'polypeptide(L)'
;MALQRHFFQFVIIVILTSFILGYTSSAIHEEPPHDYHLEQYGYGFKAFPSYITTIGDNDFGISMSYENGIFGLREVDYGVGRVLASSQTINVDGFGAKGDGSDDTKAFEMAWKAACSSTSSAVLLVPQKNYLVSPITFSGPCKSDLTMQIYGTIEASDDRSDYSKDGKHWLVFDSVQNLRVEGGGTINGNGKIWWQNSCKTNKALPCKDAPTALTFYKSKNVIVKDLKVENAQQIHVSFENCVNVQASNLVVTSPENSPNTDGIHVTGTQNIQISSCGGSGSASNITFQNLEMHNVANPIIIDQNYCDQNKPCPQQSSAVQVKNIVYQNIKGTSASDVAVTFDCSKRFPCQGIVLEGVDLEREGGAAAKALCNNVKLSETGVVSPHCP
;
A
#
# COMPACT_ATOMS: atom_id res chain seq x y z
N MET A 1 33.17 20.49 29.54
CA MET A 1 32.41 21.13 28.45
C MET A 1 32.02 20.03 27.48
N ALA A 2 30.86 19.46 27.69
CA ALA A 2 30.31 18.39 26.84
C ALA A 2 29.17 18.97 26.03
N LEU A 3 29.34 19.03 24.71
CA LEU A 3 28.22 19.40 23.80
C LEU A 3 27.34 18.18 23.63
N GLN A 4 26.17 18.27 24.19
CA GLN A 4 25.08 17.33 23.99
C GLN A 4 24.43 17.64 22.63
N ARG A 5 24.64 16.76 21.65
CA ARG A 5 23.91 16.81 20.38
C ARG A 5 22.56 16.14 20.56
N HIS A 6 21.51 16.94 20.55
CA HIS A 6 20.14 16.47 20.46
C HIS A 6 19.85 15.96 19.05
N PHE A 7 19.60 14.67 18.93
CA PHE A 7 18.98 14.09 17.74
C PHE A 7 17.46 14.35 17.81
N PHE A 8 16.99 15.29 17.00
CA PHE A 8 15.57 15.45 16.74
C PHE A 8 15.13 14.41 15.73
N GLN A 9 14.28 13.49 16.14
CA GLN A 9 13.46 12.70 15.23
C GLN A 9 12.37 13.62 14.67
N PHE A 10 12.42 13.84 13.36
CA PHE A 10 11.45 14.67 12.66
C PHE A 10 10.14 13.91 12.49
N VAL A 11 9.16 14.29 13.27
CA VAL A 11 7.76 14.05 13.01
C VAL A 11 7.31 15.13 12.02
N ILE A 12 6.74 14.68 10.93
CA ILE A 12 6.08 15.37 9.79
C ILE A 12 5.89 16.88 9.95
N ILE A 13 6.60 17.68 9.16
CA ILE A 13 6.26 19.08 8.88
C ILE A 13 5.64 19.15 7.48
N VAL A 14 4.33 19.40 7.41
CA VAL A 14 3.66 19.82 6.18
C VAL A 14 3.81 21.34 6.07
N ILE A 15 4.65 21.81 5.18
CA ILE A 15 4.71 23.23 4.80
C ILE A 15 3.82 23.42 3.58
N LEU A 16 2.67 24.08 3.78
CA LEU A 16 1.83 24.63 2.72
C LEU A 16 2.33 26.02 2.37
N THR A 17 2.94 26.19 1.20
CA THR A 17 3.07 27.49 0.57
C THR A 17 1.88 27.69 -0.35
N SER A 18 1.01 28.63 0.03
CA SER A 18 -0.13 29.10 -0.76
C SER A 18 0.38 29.98 -1.90
N PHE A 19 0.07 29.62 -3.14
CA PHE A 19 0.00 30.57 -4.24
C PHE A 19 -1.43 30.66 -4.73
N ILE A 20 -1.98 31.85 -4.53
CA ILE A 20 -3.28 32.30 -5.04
C ILE A 20 -3.07 32.72 -6.49
N LEU A 21 -3.76 32.11 -7.44
CA LEU A 21 -4.19 32.71 -8.67
C LEU A 21 -5.53 32.10 -9.07
N GLY A 22 -6.54 32.99 -9.11
CA GLY A 22 -7.90 32.62 -9.47
C GLY A 22 -8.09 32.42 -10.96
N TYR A 23 -8.98 31.50 -11.31
CA TYR A 23 -9.79 31.57 -12.52
C TYR A 23 -11.19 31.03 -12.22
N THR A 24 -12.16 31.88 -12.52
CA THR A 24 -13.59 31.58 -12.56
C THR A 24 -13.92 30.77 -13.81
N SER A 25 -14.75 29.74 -13.72
CA SER A 25 -15.64 29.35 -14.80
C SER A 25 -16.78 28.44 -14.32
N SER A 26 -17.92 28.84 -14.63
CA SER A 26 -19.30 28.45 -14.85
C SER A 26 -19.66 26.98 -14.68
N ALA A 27 -20.73 26.78 -13.90
CA ALA A 27 -21.55 25.58 -13.79
C ALA A 27 -22.32 25.28 -15.09
N ILE A 28 -22.38 24.02 -15.46
CA ILE A 28 -23.45 23.46 -16.31
C ILE A 28 -24.05 22.27 -15.58
N HIS A 29 -25.37 22.35 -15.39
CA HIS A 29 -26.26 21.35 -14.85
C HIS A 29 -26.60 20.33 -15.95
N GLU A 30 -26.54 19.05 -15.67
CA GLU A 30 -27.34 18.03 -16.39
C GLU A 30 -27.74 16.90 -15.46
N GLU A 31 -29.06 16.55 -15.57
CA GLU A 31 -29.77 15.53 -14.77
C GLU A 31 -29.60 14.12 -15.36
N PRO A 32 -29.88 13.06 -14.55
CA PRO A 32 -29.67 11.67 -14.96
C PRO A 32 -30.95 11.05 -15.60
N PRO A 33 -30.85 10.05 -16.50
CA PRO A 33 -31.97 9.23 -16.92
C PRO A 33 -32.01 7.85 -16.28
N HIS A 34 -33.21 7.54 -15.85
CA HIS A 34 -34.03 6.31 -15.74
C HIS A 34 -33.41 4.90 -15.71
N ASP A 35 -33.93 4.18 -14.68
CA ASP A 35 -33.97 2.73 -14.46
C ASP A 35 -34.33 1.88 -15.68
N TYR A 36 -33.64 0.76 -15.82
CA TYR A 36 -34.15 -0.45 -16.46
C TYR A 36 -33.92 -1.70 -15.60
N HIS A 37 -35.06 -2.33 -15.22
CA HIS A 37 -35.14 -3.68 -14.67
C HIS A 37 -34.63 -4.71 -15.68
N LEU A 38 -33.83 -5.66 -15.26
CA LEU A 38 -33.61 -6.92 -15.98
C LEU A 38 -33.85 -8.10 -15.06
N GLU A 39 -34.86 -8.89 -15.46
CA GLU A 39 -35.28 -10.12 -14.82
C GLU A 39 -34.31 -11.29 -15.07
N GLN A 40 -34.31 -12.14 -14.10
CA GLN A 40 -33.58 -13.35 -13.81
C GLN A 40 -33.86 -14.50 -14.82
N TYR A 41 -32.80 -15.07 -15.42
CA TYR A 41 -32.76 -16.47 -15.87
C TYR A 41 -31.46 -17.13 -15.49
N GLY A 42 -31.56 -18.15 -14.62
CA GLY A 42 -30.44 -18.94 -14.19
C GLY A 42 -30.07 -20.07 -15.17
N TYR A 43 -28.79 -20.22 -15.43
CA TYR A 43 -28.14 -21.48 -15.76
C TYR A 43 -26.70 -21.46 -15.20
N GLY A 44 -26.41 -22.51 -14.41
CA GLY A 44 -25.09 -22.66 -13.79
C GLY A 44 -24.00 -23.10 -14.77
N PHE A 45 -22.89 -22.40 -14.73
CA PHE A 45 -21.65 -22.86 -15.34
C PHE A 45 -20.51 -22.73 -14.30
N LYS A 46 -19.70 -23.78 -14.19
CA LYS A 46 -18.48 -23.82 -13.37
C LYS A 46 -17.44 -22.86 -13.95
N ALA A 47 -16.87 -22.05 -13.07
CA ALA A 47 -15.93 -21.01 -13.40
C ALA A 47 -14.58 -21.56 -13.86
N PHE A 48 -14.10 -21.06 -14.99
CA PHE A 48 -12.68 -20.92 -15.29
C PHE A 48 -12.29 -19.42 -15.14
N PRO A 49 -11.08 -19.10 -14.73
CA PRO A 49 -10.70 -17.70 -14.56
C PRO A 49 -10.58 -17.02 -15.92
N SER A 50 -11.57 -16.21 -16.25
CA SER A 50 -11.50 -15.34 -17.41
C SER A 50 -11.09 -13.96 -16.97
N TYR A 51 -10.03 -13.45 -17.59
CA TYR A 51 -9.66 -12.04 -17.54
C TYR A 51 -10.75 -11.24 -18.27
N ILE A 52 -11.59 -10.54 -17.51
CA ILE A 52 -12.48 -9.53 -18.07
C ILE A 52 -11.88 -8.17 -17.73
N THR A 53 -11.23 -7.56 -18.72
CA THR A 53 -11.00 -6.12 -18.72
C THR A 53 -12.34 -5.44 -18.97
N THR A 54 -12.82 -4.66 -18.02
CA THR A 54 -13.94 -3.74 -18.25
C THR A 54 -13.50 -2.69 -19.27
N ILE A 55 -14.00 -2.83 -20.48
CA ILE A 55 -13.93 -1.80 -21.51
C ILE A 55 -15.09 -0.86 -21.23
N GLY A 56 -14.79 0.41 -20.97
CA GLY A 56 -15.79 1.46 -20.87
C GLY A 56 -16.58 1.61 -22.18
N ASP A 57 -17.83 2.04 -22.00
CA ASP A 57 -18.82 2.23 -23.04
C ASP A 57 -18.28 2.84 -24.33
N ASN A 58 -18.37 2.09 -25.43
CA ASN A 58 -18.81 2.49 -26.75
C ASN A 58 -18.61 1.34 -27.74
N ASP A 59 -19.74 0.81 -28.21
CA ASP A 59 -19.97 0.01 -29.41
C ASP A 59 -18.91 -1.01 -29.87
N PHE A 60 -19.01 -2.23 -29.35
CA PHE A 60 -18.56 -3.44 -30.04
C PHE A 60 -19.70 -4.46 -30.06
N GLY A 61 -20.36 -4.56 -31.20
CA GLY A 61 -21.31 -5.63 -31.47
C GLY A 61 -20.55 -6.92 -31.84
N ILE A 62 -20.59 -7.95 -30.98
CA ILE A 62 -20.16 -9.30 -31.35
C ILE A 62 -21.42 -10.03 -31.87
N SER A 63 -21.43 -10.36 -33.16
CA SER A 63 -22.45 -11.24 -33.75
C SER A 63 -21.94 -12.67 -33.71
N MET A 64 -22.65 -13.56 -33.00
CA MET A 64 -22.40 -15.01 -33.05
C MET A 64 -23.35 -15.66 -34.06
N SER A 65 -22.81 -16.33 -35.06
CA SER A 65 -23.57 -17.20 -35.93
C SER A 65 -23.20 -18.66 -35.71
N TYR A 66 -24.17 -19.52 -35.68
CA TYR A 66 -24.03 -20.97 -35.53
C TYR A 66 -24.21 -21.62 -36.87
N GLU A 67 -23.16 -22.14 -37.46
CA GLU A 67 -23.24 -23.05 -38.63
C GLU A 67 -22.30 -24.26 -38.41
N ASN A 68 -22.91 -25.44 -38.52
CA ASN A 68 -22.24 -26.74 -38.59
C ASN A 68 -21.28 -27.13 -37.44
N GLY A 69 -21.62 -26.82 -36.19
CA GLY A 69 -20.96 -27.41 -35.03
C GLY A 69 -19.54 -26.89 -34.75
N ILE A 70 -19.12 -25.81 -35.38
CA ILE A 70 -17.77 -25.21 -35.19
C ILE A 70 -17.96 -23.74 -34.78
N PHE A 71 -17.43 -23.37 -33.61
CA PHE A 71 -17.36 -21.97 -33.19
C PHE A 71 -16.25 -21.25 -33.95
N GLY A 72 -16.61 -20.39 -34.88
CA GLY A 72 -15.68 -19.47 -35.55
C GLY A 72 -15.96 -18.03 -35.15
N LEU A 73 -14.95 -17.34 -34.66
CA LEU A 73 -14.99 -15.90 -34.53
C LEU A 73 -14.70 -15.28 -35.90
N ARG A 74 -15.68 -14.58 -36.48
CA ARG A 74 -15.42 -13.73 -37.66
C ARG A 74 -15.19 -12.30 -37.16
N GLU A 75 -14.00 -11.81 -37.40
CA GLU A 75 -13.64 -10.41 -37.24
C GLU A 75 -14.32 -9.60 -38.35
N VAL A 76 -15.20 -8.67 -37.98
CA VAL A 76 -15.79 -7.71 -38.93
C VAL A 76 -14.95 -6.45 -38.86
N ASP A 77 -14.08 -6.28 -39.82
CA ASP A 77 -13.22 -5.10 -39.98
C ASP A 77 -14.08 -3.91 -40.44
N TYR A 78 -14.46 -3.03 -39.50
CA TYR A 78 -14.87 -1.66 -39.82
C TYR A 78 -13.66 -0.75 -39.60
N GLY A 79 -12.99 -0.42 -40.68
CA GLY A 79 -11.78 0.38 -40.74
C GLY A 79 -11.86 1.73 -40.01
N VAL A 80 -11.65 1.70 -38.71
CA VAL A 80 -11.10 2.82 -37.94
C VAL A 80 -10.03 2.23 -37.02
N GLY A 81 -8.82 2.20 -37.50
CA GLY A 81 -7.67 1.65 -36.78
C GLY A 81 -7.40 2.40 -35.48
N ARG A 82 -8.01 1.97 -34.37
CA ARG A 82 -7.40 2.14 -33.07
C ARG A 82 -6.37 1.01 -32.92
N VAL A 83 -5.14 1.35 -33.17
CA VAL A 83 -4.01 0.54 -32.73
C VAL A 83 -4.15 0.41 -31.21
N LEU A 84 -4.63 -0.76 -30.73
CA LEU A 84 -4.49 -1.15 -29.35
C LEU A 84 -2.98 -1.14 -29.08
N ALA A 85 -2.50 -0.17 -28.34
CA ALA A 85 -1.11 -0.12 -27.94
C ALA A 85 -0.82 -1.42 -27.14
N SER A 86 -0.16 -2.39 -27.78
CA SER A 86 0.24 -3.61 -27.12
C SER A 86 1.22 -3.24 -25.99
N SER A 87 0.88 -3.56 -24.75
CA SER A 87 1.80 -3.40 -23.63
C SER A 87 3.00 -4.33 -23.84
N GLN A 88 4.21 -3.79 -23.71
CA GLN A 88 5.42 -4.60 -23.80
C GLN A 88 5.64 -5.34 -22.48
N THR A 89 5.66 -6.67 -22.51
CA THR A 89 6.01 -7.47 -21.32
C THR A 89 7.52 -7.70 -21.25
N ILE A 90 8.10 -7.35 -20.13
CA ILE A 90 9.53 -7.45 -19.81
C ILE A 90 9.66 -8.36 -18.60
N ASN A 91 10.18 -9.57 -18.82
CA ASN A 91 10.34 -10.60 -17.78
C ASN A 91 11.75 -10.52 -17.18
N VAL A 92 11.85 -10.46 -15.84
CA VAL A 92 13.14 -10.42 -15.13
C VAL A 92 14.05 -11.62 -15.48
N ASP A 93 13.47 -12.80 -15.73
CA ASP A 93 14.22 -13.98 -16.14
C ASP A 93 14.97 -13.76 -17.47
N GLY A 94 14.39 -12.98 -18.39
CA GLY A 94 15.02 -12.59 -19.65
C GLY A 94 16.26 -11.71 -19.49
N PHE A 95 16.45 -11.14 -18.29
CA PHE A 95 17.63 -10.35 -17.92
C PHE A 95 18.60 -11.09 -17.01
N GLY A 96 18.35 -12.38 -16.78
CA GLY A 96 19.26 -13.27 -16.05
C GLY A 96 18.86 -13.55 -14.61
N ALA A 97 17.67 -13.13 -14.17
CA ALA A 97 17.15 -13.54 -12.87
C ALA A 97 16.88 -15.04 -12.87
N LYS A 98 17.35 -15.74 -11.85
CA LYS A 98 17.27 -17.20 -11.79
C LYS A 98 16.22 -17.67 -10.77
N GLY A 99 16.11 -16.96 -9.65
CA GLY A 99 15.26 -17.37 -8.52
C GLY A 99 15.72 -18.69 -7.90
N ASP A 100 17.04 -18.88 -7.80
CA ASP A 100 17.71 -20.09 -7.28
C ASP A 100 18.45 -19.85 -5.97
N GLY A 101 18.24 -18.66 -5.35
CA GLY A 101 18.93 -18.22 -4.13
C GLY A 101 20.22 -17.43 -4.41
N SER A 102 20.65 -17.30 -5.67
CA SER A 102 21.70 -16.35 -6.04
C SER A 102 21.12 -14.92 -6.11
N ASP A 103 22.00 -13.91 -5.97
CA ASP A 103 21.58 -12.51 -6.07
C ASP A 103 21.10 -12.14 -7.47
N ASP A 104 19.83 -11.80 -7.59
CA ASP A 104 19.14 -11.43 -8.83
C ASP A 104 19.05 -9.90 -9.03
N THR A 105 19.61 -9.10 -8.13
CA THR A 105 19.48 -7.62 -8.11
C THR A 105 19.81 -6.98 -9.45
N LYS A 106 20.92 -7.40 -10.07
CA LYS A 106 21.35 -6.85 -11.36
C LYS A 106 20.36 -7.13 -12.49
N ALA A 107 19.70 -8.29 -12.47
CA ALA A 107 18.68 -8.63 -13.45
C ALA A 107 17.45 -7.74 -13.28
N PHE A 108 17.02 -7.48 -12.04
CA PHE A 108 15.94 -6.54 -11.72
C PHE A 108 16.26 -5.12 -12.14
N GLU A 109 17.48 -4.63 -11.89
CA GLU A 109 17.93 -3.30 -12.36
C GLU A 109 17.84 -3.16 -13.87
N MET A 110 18.34 -4.15 -14.62
CA MET A 110 18.33 -4.13 -16.08
C MET A 110 16.90 -4.22 -16.65
N ALA A 111 16.08 -5.08 -16.08
CA ALA A 111 14.68 -5.25 -16.49
C ALA A 111 13.87 -3.98 -16.20
N TRP A 112 14.06 -3.35 -15.01
CA TRP A 112 13.46 -2.05 -14.69
C TRP A 112 13.86 -0.97 -15.69
N LYS A 113 15.15 -0.85 -15.99
CA LYS A 113 15.64 0.14 -16.95
C LYS A 113 15.02 -0.05 -18.33
N ALA A 114 14.87 -1.29 -18.78
CA ALA A 114 14.21 -1.59 -20.05
C ALA A 114 12.72 -1.20 -20.01
N ALA A 115 11.99 -1.58 -18.94
CA ALA A 115 10.58 -1.24 -18.77
C ALA A 115 10.34 0.28 -18.67
N CYS A 116 11.13 0.97 -17.87
CA CYS A 116 11.02 2.42 -17.67
C CYS A 116 11.44 3.23 -18.92
N SER A 117 12.21 2.63 -19.82
CA SER A 117 12.61 3.24 -21.10
C SER A 117 11.64 2.96 -22.24
N SER A 118 10.62 2.12 -22.05
CA SER A 118 9.61 1.82 -23.05
C SER A 118 8.79 3.05 -23.40
N THR A 119 8.54 3.26 -24.69
CA THR A 119 7.67 4.35 -25.18
C THR A 119 6.19 3.99 -25.23
N SER A 120 5.86 2.72 -25.02
CA SER A 120 4.51 2.19 -24.82
C SER A 120 4.37 1.65 -23.39
N SER A 121 3.14 1.53 -22.89
CA SER A 121 2.87 0.93 -21.57
C SER A 121 3.61 -0.38 -21.42
N ALA A 122 4.31 -0.57 -20.31
CA ALA A 122 5.14 -1.73 -20.07
C ALA A 122 4.68 -2.52 -18.84
N VAL A 123 4.83 -3.84 -18.92
CA VAL A 123 4.63 -4.76 -17.79
C VAL A 123 5.97 -5.37 -17.43
N LEU A 124 6.49 -5.07 -16.25
CA LEU A 124 7.62 -5.75 -15.65
C LEU A 124 7.11 -6.99 -14.91
N LEU A 125 7.40 -8.15 -15.47
CA LEU A 125 6.93 -9.43 -14.94
C LEU A 125 7.96 -10.07 -14.02
N VAL A 126 7.55 -10.40 -12.80
CA VAL A 126 8.30 -11.21 -11.83
C VAL A 126 7.59 -12.57 -11.71
N PRO A 127 8.06 -13.62 -12.37
CA PRO A 127 7.44 -14.94 -12.37
C PRO A 127 7.36 -15.61 -11.01
N GLN A 128 6.66 -16.74 -10.93
CA GLN A 128 6.46 -17.51 -9.71
C GLN A 128 7.71 -18.30 -9.30
N LYS A 129 8.74 -17.60 -8.80
CA LYS A 129 9.97 -18.10 -8.22
C LYS A 129 10.32 -17.33 -6.96
N ASN A 130 11.42 -17.67 -6.28
CA ASN A 130 11.95 -16.93 -5.13
C ASN A 130 13.23 -16.20 -5.52
N TYR A 131 13.17 -14.88 -5.66
CA TYR A 131 14.26 -14.04 -6.12
C TYR A 131 14.93 -13.34 -4.93
N LEU A 132 16.21 -13.59 -4.71
CA LEU A 132 17.01 -12.87 -3.75
C LEU A 132 17.43 -11.52 -4.35
N VAL A 133 17.05 -10.43 -3.70
CA VAL A 133 17.32 -9.07 -4.17
C VAL A 133 17.93 -8.24 -3.04
N SER A 134 19.14 -7.73 -3.26
CA SER A 134 19.81 -6.75 -2.40
C SER A 134 19.12 -5.37 -2.52
N PRO A 135 19.45 -4.37 -1.67
CA PRO A 135 18.84 -3.04 -1.75
C PRO A 135 18.88 -2.44 -3.15
N ILE A 136 17.69 -2.05 -3.67
CA ILE A 136 17.53 -1.57 -5.03
C ILE A 136 16.60 -0.36 -5.10
N THR A 137 16.93 0.59 -5.99
CA THR A 137 16.07 1.73 -6.31
C THR A 137 15.59 1.67 -7.76
N PHE A 138 14.29 1.60 -7.93
CA PHE A 138 13.58 1.68 -9.19
C PHE A 138 13.28 3.14 -9.51
N SER A 139 14.23 3.80 -10.17
CA SER A 139 14.14 5.26 -10.41
C SER A 139 13.31 5.60 -11.64
N GLY A 140 12.50 6.68 -11.52
CA GLY A 140 11.87 7.39 -12.62
C GLY A 140 12.68 8.62 -13.08
N PRO A 141 12.12 9.48 -13.94
CA PRO A 141 10.81 9.33 -14.55
C PRO A 141 10.81 8.27 -15.66
N CYS A 142 9.76 7.45 -15.73
CA CYS A 142 9.58 6.51 -16.83
C CYS A 142 8.89 7.17 -18.02
N LYS A 143 9.14 6.64 -19.24
CA LYS A 143 8.60 7.22 -20.46
C LYS A 143 7.12 6.97 -20.70
N SER A 144 6.57 5.92 -20.06
CA SER A 144 5.18 5.50 -20.20
C SER A 144 4.67 4.90 -18.88
N ASP A 145 3.39 4.56 -18.83
CA ASP A 145 2.77 3.86 -17.70
C ASP A 145 3.43 2.49 -17.50
N LEU A 146 3.67 2.14 -16.25
CA LEU A 146 4.38 0.92 -15.89
C LEU A 146 3.61 0.11 -14.86
N THR A 147 3.46 -1.19 -15.13
CA THR A 147 2.92 -2.15 -14.17
C THR A 147 4.01 -3.16 -13.79
N MET A 148 4.32 -3.28 -12.50
CA MET A 148 5.15 -4.37 -11.98
C MET A 148 4.22 -5.47 -11.47
N GLN A 149 4.24 -6.63 -12.16
CA GLN A 149 3.44 -7.80 -11.79
C GLN A 149 4.31 -8.81 -11.07
N ILE A 150 4.06 -8.98 -9.77
CA ILE A 150 4.80 -9.89 -8.90
C ILE A 150 3.92 -11.12 -8.65
N TYR A 151 4.29 -12.26 -9.20
CA TYR A 151 3.62 -13.54 -8.96
C TYR A 151 4.43 -14.46 -8.03
N GLY A 152 5.74 -14.25 -7.97
CA GLY A 152 6.67 -14.97 -7.11
C GLY A 152 6.93 -14.25 -5.79
N THR A 153 8.04 -14.59 -5.17
CA THR A 153 8.55 -13.93 -3.97
C THR A 153 9.79 -13.12 -4.33
N ILE A 154 9.82 -11.86 -3.91
CA ILE A 154 11.04 -11.07 -3.84
C ILE A 154 11.49 -11.12 -2.38
N GLU A 155 12.68 -11.62 -2.12
CA GLU A 155 13.24 -11.82 -0.78
C GLU A 155 14.46 -10.93 -0.58
N ALA A 156 14.52 -10.29 0.58
CA ALA A 156 15.63 -9.42 0.95
C ALA A 156 16.87 -10.22 1.36
N SER A 157 18.05 -9.69 1.03
CA SER A 157 19.30 -10.20 1.58
C SER A 157 19.31 -10.13 3.12
N ASP A 158 19.79 -11.17 3.77
CA ASP A 158 20.04 -11.22 5.22
C ASP A 158 21.47 -10.79 5.59
N ASP A 159 22.28 -10.41 4.60
CA ASP A 159 23.58 -9.80 4.85
C ASP A 159 23.45 -8.29 5.07
N ARG A 160 23.66 -7.84 6.30
CA ARG A 160 23.58 -6.42 6.66
C ARG A 160 24.63 -5.56 5.94
N SER A 161 25.70 -6.14 5.41
CA SER A 161 26.71 -5.40 4.66
C SER A 161 26.19 -4.86 3.32
N ASP A 162 25.19 -5.51 2.72
CA ASP A 162 24.53 -5.07 1.50
C ASP A 162 23.81 -3.72 1.68
N TYR A 163 23.43 -3.40 2.92
CA TYR A 163 22.73 -2.16 3.29
C TYR A 163 23.70 -1.04 3.71
N SER A 164 25.00 -1.18 3.47
CA SER A 164 26.03 -0.21 3.90
C SER A 164 25.89 1.16 3.25
N LYS A 165 25.29 1.26 2.06
CA LYS A 165 25.07 2.52 1.33
C LYS A 165 23.82 3.25 1.79
N ASP A 166 22.73 2.52 2.01
CA ASP A 166 21.46 3.03 2.53
C ASP A 166 20.89 2.04 3.53
N GLY A 167 21.13 2.29 4.80
CA GLY A 167 20.65 1.42 5.89
C GLY A 167 19.16 1.58 6.20
N LYS A 168 18.42 2.40 5.45
CA LYS A 168 17.02 2.75 5.74
C LYS A 168 15.99 2.15 4.78
N HIS A 169 16.41 1.69 3.60
CA HIS A 169 15.52 1.21 2.57
C HIS A 169 16.02 -0.09 1.94
N TRP A 170 15.07 -0.89 1.47
CA TRP A 170 15.36 -2.08 0.68
C TRP A 170 14.85 -1.94 -0.76
N LEU A 171 13.52 -2.01 -1.00
CA LEU A 171 12.95 -1.75 -2.32
C LEU A 171 12.40 -0.32 -2.37
N VAL A 172 12.92 0.50 -3.28
CA VAL A 172 12.49 1.89 -3.42
C VAL A 172 11.98 2.16 -4.84
N PHE A 173 10.80 2.73 -4.97
CA PHE A 173 10.31 3.34 -6.19
C PHE A 173 10.45 4.86 -6.06
N ASP A 174 11.43 5.44 -6.75
CA ASP A 174 11.75 6.87 -6.64
C ASP A 174 11.31 7.64 -7.87
N SER A 175 10.48 8.68 -7.67
CA SER A 175 10.07 9.63 -8.70
C SER A 175 9.38 9.01 -9.91
N VAL A 176 8.63 7.90 -9.70
CA VAL A 176 7.88 7.20 -10.74
C VAL A 176 6.47 7.77 -10.85
N GLN A 177 5.94 7.87 -12.09
CA GLN A 177 4.58 8.31 -12.36
C GLN A 177 3.79 7.18 -13.03
N ASN A 178 2.47 7.11 -12.72
CA ASN A 178 1.54 6.13 -13.26
C ASN A 178 2.05 4.68 -13.06
N LEU A 179 2.46 4.38 -11.84
CA LEU A 179 2.98 3.07 -11.45
C LEU A 179 1.88 2.21 -10.84
N ARG A 180 1.82 0.95 -11.28
CA ARG A 180 1.03 -0.09 -10.63
C ARG A 180 1.95 -1.21 -10.16
N VAL A 181 1.78 -1.66 -8.91
CA VAL A 181 2.49 -2.81 -8.33
C VAL A 181 1.45 -3.79 -7.83
N GLU A 182 1.38 -4.97 -8.44
CA GLU A 182 0.31 -5.94 -8.17
C GLU A 182 0.75 -7.37 -8.52
N GLY A 183 -0.13 -8.39 -8.37
CA GLY A 183 0.11 -9.73 -8.93
C GLY A 183 -0.12 -10.90 -7.99
N GLY A 184 -0.40 -10.66 -6.72
CA GLY A 184 -0.66 -11.74 -5.75
C GLY A 184 0.58 -12.38 -5.15
N GLY A 185 1.77 -11.89 -5.49
CA GLY A 185 3.05 -12.40 -4.98
C GLY A 185 3.43 -11.81 -3.62
N THR A 186 4.64 -12.17 -3.19
CA THR A 186 5.15 -11.85 -1.86
C THR A 186 6.39 -10.96 -1.92
N ILE A 187 6.46 -9.97 -1.05
CA ILE A 187 7.65 -9.19 -0.73
C ILE A 187 8.06 -9.60 0.69
N ASN A 188 9.15 -10.37 0.82
CA ASN A 188 9.65 -10.90 2.09
C ASN A 188 10.89 -10.12 2.52
N GLY A 189 10.74 -9.29 3.55
CA GLY A 189 11.84 -8.46 4.07
C GLY A 189 12.94 -9.22 4.82
N ASN A 190 12.75 -10.53 5.09
CA ASN A 190 13.73 -11.39 5.76
C ASN A 190 14.36 -10.76 7.02
N GLY A 191 13.50 -10.11 7.84
CA GLY A 191 13.89 -9.16 8.89
C GLY A 191 14.55 -9.75 10.13
N LYS A 192 14.62 -11.08 10.27
CA LYS A 192 15.06 -11.77 11.49
C LYS A 192 16.38 -11.24 12.07
N ILE A 193 17.39 -11.03 11.21
CA ILE A 193 18.71 -10.55 11.64
C ILE A 193 18.64 -9.11 12.17
N TRP A 194 17.73 -8.30 11.67
CA TRP A 194 17.51 -6.94 12.13
C TRP A 194 16.85 -6.93 13.51
N TRP A 195 15.84 -7.79 13.73
CA TRP A 195 15.12 -7.89 15.00
C TRP A 195 16.01 -8.39 16.13
N GLN A 196 16.83 -9.40 15.86
CA GLN A 196 17.79 -9.94 16.84
C GLN A 196 18.84 -8.91 17.27
N ASN A 197 19.18 -7.96 16.39
CA ASN A 197 20.17 -6.91 16.63
C ASN A 197 19.55 -5.55 16.97
N SER A 198 18.27 -5.50 17.30
CA SER A 198 17.57 -4.26 17.69
C SER A 198 17.80 -3.92 19.16
N CYS A 199 18.04 -2.64 19.47
CA CYS A 199 18.06 -2.15 20.84
C CYS A 199 16.72 -2.24 21.57
N LYS A 200 15.63 -2.43 20.83
CA LYS A 200 14.30 -2.70 21.42
C LYS A 200 14.25 -4.12 22.02
N THR A 201 14.92 -5.07 21.38
CA THR A 201 15.02 -6.46 21.85
C THR A 201 16.12 -6.62 22.90
N ASN A 202 17.28 -5.98 22.69
CA ASN A 202 18.40 -6.01 23.63
C ASN A 202 18.90 -4.60 23.92
N LYS A 203 18.59 -4.10 25.11
CA LYS A 203 18.94 -2.73 25.56
C LYS A 203 20.47 -2.45 25.63
N ALA A 204 21.32 -3.47 25.60
CA ALA A 204 22.77 -3.31 25.54
C ALA A 204 23.28 -2.97 24.14
N LEU A 205 22.46 -3.16 23.10
CA LEU A 205 22.84 -2.85 21.72
C LEU A 205 22.60 -1.38 21.39
N PRO A 206 23.42 -0.80 20.49
CA PRO A 206 23.15 0.55 20.00
C PRO A 206 21.89 0.57 19.16
N CYS A 207 21.04 1.59 19.34
CA CYS A 207 19.90 1.82 18.48
C CYS A 207 20.37 2.24 17.09
N LYS A 208 20.14 1.38 16.09
CA LYS A 208 20.42 1.63 14.68
C LYS A 208 19.14 1.51 13.89
N ASP A 209 19.01 2.29 12.83
CA ASP A 209 17.92 2.16 11.88
C ASP A 209 17.96 0.78 11.20
N ALA A 210 16.80 0.27 10.84
CA ALA A 210 16.65 -0.90 10.00
C ALA A 210 15.88 -0.50 8.72
N PRO A 211 16.02 -1.22 7.61
CA PRO A 211 15.39 -0.84 6.36
C PRO A 211 13.87 -0.93 6.41
N THR A 212 13.20 -0.01 5.73
CA THR A 212 11.81 -0.19 5.28
C THR A 212 11.79 -1.16 4.11
N ALA A 213 10.87 -2.12 4.11
CA ALA A 213 10.86 -3.16 3.09
C ALA A 213 10.46 -2.63 1.72
N LEU A 214 9.40 -1.83 1.63
CA LEU A 214 8.90 -1.26 0.37
C LEU A 214 8.64 0.24 0.54
N THR A 215 9.32 1.07 -0.22
CA THR A 215 9.19 2.53 -0.17
C THR A 215 8.79 3.10 -1.52
N PHE A 216 7.77 3.97 -1.53
CA PHE A 216 7.43 4.84 -2.65
C PHE A 216 7.82 6.26 -2.27
N TYR A 217 8.74 6.85 -3.03
CA TYR A 217 9.28 8.18 -2.74
C TYR A 217 9.04 9.12 -3.91
N LYS A 218 8.47 10.30 -3.65
CA LYS A 218 8.18 11.34 -4.65
C LYS A 218 7.42 10.85 -5.90
N SER A 219 6.69 9.75 -5.78
CA SER A 219 5.97 9.11 -6.88
C SER A 219 4.53 9.65 -7.00
N LYS A 220 3.95 9.58 -8.23
CA LYS A 220 2.61 10.10 -8.51
C LYS A 220 1.75 9.08 -9.21
N ASN A 221 0.42 9.07 -8.89
CA ASN A 221 -0.55 8.14 -9.45
C ASN A 221 -0.09 6.68 -9.25
N VAL A 222 0.12 6.30 -8.00
CA VAL A 222 0.62 4.97 -7.60
C VAL A 222 -0.55 4.10 -7.17
N ILE A 223 -0.61 2.89 -7.70
CA ILE A 223 -1.55 1.85 -7.29
C ILE A 223 -0.75 0.66 -6.79
N VAL A 224 -0.98 0.26 -5.54
CA VAL A 224 -0.36 -0.94 -4.93
C VAL A 224 -1.47 -1.84 -4.45
N LYS A 225 -1.55 -3.05 -4.99
CA LYS A 225 -2.64 -3.94 -4.61
C LYS A 225 -2.31 -5.42 -4.78
N ASP A 226 -3.13 -6.24 -4.11
CA ASP A 226 -3.06 -7.69 -4.25
C ASP A 226 -1.63 -8.22 -4.00
N LEU A 227 -1.00 -7.83 -2.89
CA LEU A 227 0.35 -8.25 -2.52
C LEU A 227 0.41 -8.66 -1.05
N LYS A 228 1.31 -9.61 -0.77
CA LYS A 228 1.74 -9.93 0.58
C LYS A 228 3.08 -9.25 0.86
N VAL A 229 3.17 -8.50 1.97
CA VAL A 229 4.42 -7.93 2.47
C VAL A 229 4.69 -8.52 3.84
N GLU A 230 5.75 -9.28 3.97
CA GLU A 230 6.01 -10.02 5.19
C GLU A 230 7.43 -9.85 5.71
N ASN A 231 7.58 -10.10 7.01
CA ASN A 231 8.88 -10.14 7.67
C ASN A 231 9.75 -8.91 7.38
N ALA A 232 9.16 -7.72 7.35
CA ALA A 232 9.90 -6.49 7.12
C ALA A 232 11.03 -6.32 8.15
N GLN A 233 12.14 -5.76 7.73
CA GLN A 233 13.26 -5.46 8.61
C GLN A 233 12.87 -4.45 9.68
N GLN A 234 12.03 -3.44 9.29
CA GLN A 234 11.36 -2.48 10.16
C GLN A 234 9.97 -2.20 9.61
N ILE A 235 9.71 -1.12 8.91
CA ILE A 235 8.41 -0.77 8.34
C ILE A 235 8.14 -1.62 7.09
N HIS A 236 6.90 -2.12 6.90
CA HIS A 236 6.57 -2.92 5.72
C HIS A 236 6.44 -2.06 4.46
N VAL A 237 5.64 -1.01 4.52
CA VAL A 237 5.38 -0.13 3.37
C VAL A 237 5.45 1.34 3.79
N SER A 238 6.15 2.17 3.03
CA SER A 238 6.21 3.61 3.23
C SER A 238 5.84 4.38 1.96
N PHE A 239 4.98 5.39 2.11
CA PHE A 239 4.66 6.37 1.07
C PHE A 239 5.17 7.74 1.51
N GLU A 240 6.16 8.27 0.80
CA GLU A 240 6.87 9.48 1.19
C GLU A 240 6.83 10.54 0.07
N ASN A 241 6.21 11.70 0.38
CA ASN A 241 6.08 12.81 -0.56
C ASN A 241 5.40 12.42 -1.90
N CYS A 242 4.51 11.45 -1.87
CA CYS A 242 3.76 10.97 -3.02
C CYS A 242 2.48 11.80 -3.27
N VAL A 243 1.89 11.63 -4.44
CA VAL A 243 0.61 12.25 -4.81
C VAL A 243 -0.28 11.24 -5.53
N ASN A 244 -1.56 11.14 -5.14
CA ASN A 244 -2.55 10.23 -5.68
C ASN A 244 -2.11 8.76 -5.52
N VAL A 245 -2.20 8.23 -4.32
CA VAL A 245 -1.84 6.85 -3.99
C VAL A 245 -3.08 6.05 -3.67
N GLN A 246 -3.18 4.84 -4.20
CA GLN A 246 -4.18 3.84 -3.84
C GLN A 246 -3.46 2.55 -3.40
N ALA A 247 -3.75 2.08 -2.20
CA ALA A 247 -3.28 0.79 -1.70
C ALA A 247 -4.47 -0.06 -1.26
N SER A 248 -4.56 -1.31 -1.76
CA SER A 248 -5.69 -2.20 -1.48
C SER A 248 -5.29 -3.67 -1.51
N ASN A 249 -6.04 -4.51 -0.79
CA ASN A 249 -5.78 -5.95 -0.71
C ASN A 249 -4.32 -6.29 -0.35
N LEU A 250 -3.74 -5.55 0.59
CA LEU A 250 -2.41 -5.82 1.09
C LEU A 250 -2.50 -6.73 2.32
N VAL A 251 -1.75 -7.83 2.30
CA VAL A 251 -1.57 -8.71 3.45
C VAL A 251 -0.22 -8.38 4.09
N VAL A 252 -0.25 -7.84 5.31
CA VAL A 252 0.96 -7.45 6.05
C VAL A 252 1.14 -8.37 7.24
N THR A 253 2.30 -9.04 7.34
CA THR A 253 2.58 -10.00 8.41
C THR A 253 3.99 -9.90 8.94
N SER A 254 4.14 -10.03 10.27
CA SER A 254 5.43 -10.20 10.95
C SER A 254 5.25 -11.02 12.23
N PRO A 255 6.29 -11.70 12.72
CA PRO A 255 6.22 -12.36 14.01
C PRO A 255 5.95 -11.36 15.14
N GLU A 256 5.22 -11.82 16.18
CA GLU A 256 4.85 -11.00 17.34
C GLU A 256 6.06 -10.30 18.02
N ASN A 257 7.21 -10.95 18.03
CA ASN A 257 8.43 -10.44 18.66
C ASN A 257 9.31 -9.61 17.71
N SER A 258 8.81 -9.20 16.55
CA SER A 258 9.52 -8.34 15.62
C SER A 258 9.37 -6.86 16.02
N PRO A 259 10.42 -6.17 16.46
CA PRO A 259 10.31 -4.78 16.90
C PRO A 259 10.18 -3.80 15.73
N ASN A 260 9.33 -2.79 15.88
CA ASN A 260 9.11 -1.70 14.93
C ASN A 260 8.70 -2.17 13.53
N THR A 261 7.96 -3.27 13.43
CA THR A 261 7.45 -3.80 12.16
C THR A 261 6.06 -3.24 11.87
N ASP A 262 5.98 -1.92 11.82
CA ASP A 262 4.75 -1.21 11.52
C ASP A 262 4.26 -1.53 10.10
N GLY A 263 2.95 -1.53 9.89
CA GLY A 263 2.36 -1.94 8.62
C GLY A 263 2.64 -0.95 7.51
N ILE A 264 2.06 0.25 7.59
CA ILE A 264 2.16 1.26 6.54
C ILE A 264 2.43 2.62 7.14
N HIS A 265 3.48 3.30 6.66
CA HIS A 265 3.81 4.67 6.99
C HIS A 265 3.48 5.62 5.84
N VAL A 266 3.05 6.83 6.18
CA VAL A 266 2.74 7.88 5.21
C VAL A 266 3.36 9.19 5.67
N THR A 267 4.16 9.81 4.83
CA THR A 267 4.84 11.05 5.13
C THR A 267 4.76 12.03 3.95
N GLY A 268 4.27 13.25 4.18
CA GLY A 268 4.22 14.30 3.17
C GLY A 268 3.42 13.96 1.91
N THR A 269 2.60 12.92 1.94
CA THR A 269 1.85 12.41 0.78
C THR A 269 0.45 13.02 0.70
N GLN A 270 0.00 13.33 -0.52
CA GLN A 270 -1.30 13.95 -0.79
C GLN A 270 -2.22 13.01 -1.55
N ASN A 271 -3.54 13.07 -1.30
CA ASN A 271 -4.57 12.26 -1.94
C ASN A 271 -4.23 10.75 -1.85
N ILE A 272 -4.02 10.28 -0.63
CA ILE A 272 -3.76 8.87 -0.39
C ILE A 272 -4.98 8.23 0.26
N GLN A 273 -5.25 6.99 -0.12
CA GLN A 273 -6.23 6.15 0.55
C GLN A 273 -5.53 5.23 1.55
N ILE A 274 -4.85 5.77 2.60
CA ILE A 274 -4.24 5.07 3.75
C ILE A 274 -3.65 6.08 4.77
N SER A 275 -3.59 5.88 6.14
CA SER A 275 -3.19 6.92 7.14
C SER A 275 -2.30 6.57 8.33
N SER A 276 -1.65 7.60 8.93
CA SER A 276 -1.36 7.80 10.36
C SER A 276 -0.90 9.25 10.65
N CYS A 277 -0.93 9.75 11.92
CA CYS A 277 -0.83 11.17 12.26
C CYS A 277 0.15 11.48 13.39
N GLY A 278 0.88 12.61 13.27
CA GLY A 278 1.62 13.29 14.34
C GLY A 278 2.14 14.66 13.86
N GLY A 279 2.02 15.75 14.71
CA GLY A 279 2.47 17.12 14.37
C GLY A 279 1.35 18.13 14.18
N SER A 280 1.60 19.28 13.54
CA SER A 280 0.59 20.30 13.19
C SER A 280 0.15 20.16 11.74
N GLY A 281 -1.17 20.33 11.44
CA GLY A 281 -1.72 20.20 10.09
C GLY A 281 -3.06 19.47 10.08
N SER A 282 -3.39 18.83 8.96
CA SER A 282 -4.57 17.97 8.85
C SER A 282 -4.30 16.69 8.07
N ALA A 283 -4.86 15.59 8.55
CA ALA A 283 -4.94 14.32 7.85
C ALA A 283 -6.40 14.02 7.57
N SER A 284 -6.78 13.89 6.31
CA SER A 284 -8.20 13.75 5.98
C SER A 284 -8.45 13.06 4.66
N ASN A 285 -9.70 12.53 4.52
CA ASN A 285 -10.17 11.85 3.31
C ASN A 285 -9.32 10.63 2.97
N ILE A 286 -9.17 9.74 3.95
CA ILE A 286 -8.29 8.59 3.88
C ILE A 286 -9.12 7.33 4.06
N THR A 287 -8.92 6.35 3.18
CA THR A 287 -9.63 5.07 3.24
C THR A 287 -8.65 3.92 3.33
N PHE A 288 -8.86 3.08 4.35
CA PHE A 288 -8.27 1.75 4.46
C PHE A 288 -9.28 0.74 3.98
N GLN A 289 -8.93 -0.09 3.04
CA GLN A 289 -9.90 -1.00 2.45
C GLN A 289 -9.29 -2.35 2.15
N ASN A 290 -10.07 -3.42 2.45
CA ASN A 290 -9.72 -4.79 2.11
C ASN A 290 -8.36 -5.22 2.68
N LEU A 291 -8.16 -5.02 3.99
CA LEU A 291 -6.93 -5.39 4.67
C LEU A 291 -7.15 -6.66 5.49
N GLU A 292 -6.19 -7.57 5.43
CA GLU A 292 -6.15 -8.77 6.25
C GLU A 292 -4.95 -8.69 7.21
N MET A 293 -5.24 -8.80 8.50
CA MET A 293 -4.26 -8.67 9.58
C MET A 293 -3.93 -10.05 10.15
N HIS A 294 -2.65 -10.37 10.27
CA HIS A 294 -2.20 -11.64 10.85
C HIS A 294 -1.25 -11.37 12.00
N ASN A 295 -1.74 -11.53 13.24
CA ASN A 295 -0.98 -11.34 14.47
C ASN A 295 -0.29 -9.98 14.56
N VAL A 296 -1.02 -8.91 14.25
CA VAL A 296 -0.51 -7.51 14.24
C VAL A 296 -0.70 -6.88 15.61
N ALA A 297 0.33 -6.27 16.20
CA ALA A 297 0.25 -5.68 17.54
C ALA A 297 -0.73 -4.49 17.63
N ASN A 298 -0.86 -3.70 16.57
CA ASN A 298 -1.77 -2.55 16.50
C ASN A 298 -2.46 -2.52 15.13
N PRO A 299 -3.50 -3.34 14.91
CA PRO A 299 -4.16 -3.44 13.61
C PRO A 299 -4.74 -2.10 13.11
N ILE A 300 -5.42 -1.37 13.99
CA ILE A 300 -5.96 -0.04 13.71
C ILE A 300 -5.53 0.90 14.83
N ILE A 301 -4.78 1.96 14.48
CA ILE A 301 -4.35 2.96 15.44
C ILE A 301 -4.38 4.37 14.85
N ILE A 302 -5.01 5.30 15.59
CA ILE A 302 -4.81 6.75 15.48
C ILE A 302 -4.36 7.21 16.86
N ASP A 303 -3.12 7.64 16.97
CA ASP A 303 -2.54 8.13 18.23
C ASP A 303 -1.97 9.52 18.03
N GLN A 304 -2.67 10.52 18.57
CA GLN A 304 -2.21 11.92 18.59
C GLN A 304 -1.45 12.27 19.90
N ASN A 305 -1.34 11.31 20.82
CA ASN A 305 -0.66 11.46 22.09
C ASN A 305 0.58 10.56 22.20
N TYR A 306 1.05 10.00 21.08
CA TYR A 306 2.18 9.08 21.03
C TYR A 306 3.42 9.61 21.75
N CYS A 307 4.01 8.76 22.57
CA CYS A 307 5.15 9.10 23.40
C CYS A 307 6.11 7.92 23.55
N ASP A 308 7.28 8.01 22.95
CA ASP A 308 8.33 6.98 23.04
C ASP A 308 9.29 7.25 24.22
N GLN A 309 8.81 7.84 25.32
CA GLN A 309 9.62 8.13 26.50
C GLN A 309 9.21 7.29 27.69
N ASN A 310 10.17 6.94 28.56
CA ASN A 310 9.92 6.21 29.80
C ASN A 310 9.20 7.05 30.89
N LYS A 311 8.81 8.29 30.58
CA LYS A 311 8.08 9.20 31.45
C LYS A 311 6.77 9.62 30.75
N PRO A 312 5.70 9.88 31.51
CA PRO A 312 4.47 10.42 30.92
C PRO A 312 4.78 11.65 30.07
N CYS A 313 4.38 11.67 28.83
CA CYS A 313 4.50 12.85 27.98
C CYS A 313 3.55 13.95 28.44
N PRO A 314 3.97 15.22 28.39
CA PRO A 314 3.06 16.32 28.60
C PRO A 314 1.95 16.28 27.52
N GLN A 315 0.73 16.66 27.91
CA GLN A 315 -0.38 16.78 26.97
C GLN A 315 0.04 17.66 25.78
N GLN A 316 -0.10 17.13 24.58
CA GLN A 316 0.22 17.86 23.35
C GLN A 316 -0.77 19.01 23.17
N SER A 317 -0.26 20.24 23.12
CA SER A 317 -1.07 21.45 22.90
C SER A 317 -1.40 21.67 21.42
N SER A 318 -0.70 21.01 20.52
CA SER A 318 -0.95 20.98 19.07
C SER A 318 -1.02 19.54 18.59
N ALA A 319 -1.97 19.27 17.70
CA ALA A 319 -2.09 17.97 17.06
C ALA A 319 -2.60 18.16 15.63
N VAL A 320 -2.36 17.15 14.78
CA VAL A 320 -2.92 17.09 13.44
C VAL A 320 -4.44 16.92 13.56
N GLN A 321 -5.22 17.74 12.85
CA GLN A 321 -6.66 17.50 12.74
C GLN A 321 -6.91 16.26 11.91
N VAL A 322 -7.45 15.20 12.51
CA VAL A 322 -7.82 13.95 11.84
C VAL A 322 -9.31 13.97 11.53
N LYS A 323 -9.66 13.77 10.23
CA LYS A 323 -11.07 13.76 9.82
C LYS A 323 -11.33 12.93 8.57
N ASN A 324 -12.56 12.38 8.45
CA ASN A 324 -12.99 11.62 7.30
C ASN A 324 -12.05 10.45 6.98
N ILE A 325 -11.83 9.58 7.95
CA ILE A 325 -11.04 8.35 7.80
C ILE A 325 -12.00 7.17 7.76
N VAL A 326 -11.89 6.35 6.74
CA VAL A 326 -12.72 5.16 6.54
C VAL A 326 -11.87 3.91 6.67
N TYR A 327 -12.30 2.99 7.53
CA TYR A 327 -11.77 1.63 7.64
C TYR A 327 -12.85 0.69 7.14
N GLN A 328 -12.64 0.08 5.97
CA GLN A 328 -13.64 -0.73 5.29
C GLN A 328 -13.11 -2.13 5.00
N ASN A 329 -13.87 -3.15 5.38
CA ASN A 329 -13.51 -4.56 5.14
C ASN A 329 -12.10 -4.91 5.66
N ILE A 330 -11.89 -4.69 6.97
CA ILE A 330 -10.66 -5.01 7.69
C ILE A 330 -10.95 -6.23 8.56
N LYS A 331 -10.16 -7.29 8.43
CA LYS A 331 -10.35 -8.53 9.22
C LYS A 331 -9.03 -9.15 9.66
N GLY A 332 -9.09 -10.03 10.65
CA GLY A 332 -7.94 -10.84 11.06
C GLY A 332 -7.62 -10.78 12.53
N THR A 333 -6.34 -10.99 12.89
CA THR A 333 -5.93 -11.20 14.28
C THR A 333 -4.97 -10.13 14.79
N SER A 334 -5.14 -9.81 16.08
CA SER A 334 -4.28 -8.91 16.85
C SER A 334 -3.39 -9.71 17.81
N ALA A 335 -2.10 -9.37 17.84
CA ALA A 335 -1.16 -9.86 18.85
C ALA A 335 -1.37 -9.22 20.23
N SER A 336 -2.08 -8.10 20.31
CA SER A 336 -2.38 -7.38 21.56
C SER A 336 -3.85 -7.50 21.96
N ASP A 337 -4.15 -7.22 23.23
CA ASP A 337 -5.52 -7.18 23.74
C ASP A 337 -6.37 -6.09 23.06
N VAL A 338 -5.74 -5.01 22.62
CA VAL A 338 -6.41 -3.86 22.00
C VAL A 338 -6.11 -3.88 20.50
N ALA A 339 -7.12 -4.18 19.68
CA ALA A 339 -6.99 -4.23 18.22
C ALA A 339 -7.33 -2.89 17.55
N VAL A 340 -8.14 -2.06 18.19
CA VAL A 340 -8.54 -0.74 17.69
C VAL A 340 -8.18 0.32 18.73
N THR A 341 -7.35 1.29 18.35
CA THR A 341 -6.96 2.41 19.21
C THR A 341 -7.21 3.74 18.51
N PHE A 342 -8.10 4.55 19.08
CA PHE A 342 -8.26 5.95 18.72
C PHE A 342 -7.95 6.80 19.96
N ASP A 343 -6.68 7.21 20.10
CA ASP A 343 -6.27 8.14 21.16
C ASP A 343 -6.09 9.55 20.59
N CYS A 344 -7.25 10.18 20.36
CA CYS A 344 -7.32 11.50 19.74
C CYS A 344 -7.11 12.62 20.75
N SER A 345 -6.60 13.75 20.30
CA SER A 345 -6.36 14.94 21.09
C SER A 345 -7.67 15.53 21.63
N LYS A 346 -7.70 15.93 22.89
CA LYS A 346 -8.83 16.68 23.47
C LYS A 346 -9.09 18.00 22.74
N ARG A 347 -8.04 18.66 22.28
CA ARG A 347 -8.14 19.96 21.58
C ARG A 347 -8.56 19.80 20.12
N PHE A 348 -8.14 18.70 19.47
CA PHE A 348 -8.44 18.36 18.07
C PHE A 348 -8.99 16.93 17.98
N PRO A 349 -10.23 16.71 18.45
CA PRO A 349 -10.84 15.38 18.38
C PRO A 349 -10.90 14.86 16.94
N CYS A 350 -10.71 13.57 16.75
CA CYS A 350 -10.89 12.94 15.45
C CYS A 350 -12.38 12.97 15.07
N GLN A 351 -12.68 13.29 13.80
CA GLN A 351 -14.05 13.48 13.31
C GLN A 351 -14.30 12.72 12.02
N GLY A 352 -15.52 12.18 11.86
CA GLY A 352 -15.90 11.47 10.64
C GLY A 352 -15.08 10.19 10.43
N ILE A 353 -14.76 9.51 11.52
CA ILE A 353 -14.15 8.19 11.44
C ILE A 353 -15.26 7.17 11.15
N VAL A 354 -15.06 6.30 10.19
CA VAL A 354 -16.02 5.27 9.81
C VAL A 354 -15.37 3.89 9.93
N LEU A 355 -16.01 2.99 10.67
CA LEU A 355 -15.69 1.57 10.70
C LEU A 355 -16.80 0.83 9.96
N GLU A 356 -16.47 0.17 8.84
CA GLU A 356 -17.41 -0.58 8.03
C GLU A 356 -16.87 -1.99 7.76
N GLY A 357 -17.54 -3.02 8.32
CA GLY A 357 -17.10 -4.39 8.16
C GLY A 357 -15.69 -4.64 8.75
N VAL A 358 -15.45 -4.18 9.96
CA VAL A 358 -14.20 -4.39 10.71
C VAL A 358 -14.39 -5.56 11.66
N ASP A 359 -13.63 -6.64 11.46
CA ASP A 359 -13.72 -7.86 12.27
C ASP A 359 -12.33 -8.32 12.71
N LEU A 360 -11.94 -7.91 13.91
CA LEU A 360 -10.63 -8.16 14.48
C LEU A 360 -10.77 -8.91 15.81
N GLU A 361 -10.10 -10.03 15.92
CA GLU A 361 -10.01 -10.84 17.14
C GLU A 361 -8.56 -10.93 17.64
N ARG A 362 -8.36 -11.48 18.82
CA ARG A 362 -7.01 -11.80 19.30
C ARG A 362 -6.51 -13.09 18.63
N GLU A 363 -5.21 -13.22 18.56
CA GLU A 363 -4.58 -14.51 18.22
C GLU A 363 -5.17 -15.62 19.11
N GLY A 364 -5.64 -16.70 18.47
CA GLY A 364 -6.32 -17.81 19.17
C GLY A 364 -7.84 -17.63 19.33
N GLY A 365 -8.46 -16.62 18.70
CA GLY A 365 -9.92 -16.46 18.61
C GLY A 365 -10.57 -15.81 19.83
N ALA A 366 -9.80 -15.24 20.76
CA ALA A 366 -10.35 -14.47 21.87
C ALA A 366 -10.82 -13.09 21.43
N ALA A 367 -11.84 -12.53 22.09
CA ALA A 367 -12.33 -11.18 21.80
C ALA A 367 -11.24 -10.13 22.03
N ALA A 368 -11.05 -9.28 21.04
CA ALA A 368 -10.20 -8.08 21.14
C ALA A 368 -10.98 -6.92 21.80
N LYS A 369 -10.25 -5.85 22.15
CA LYS A 369 -10.80 -4.63 22.76
C LYS A 369 -10.57 -3.44 21.84
N ALA A 370 -11.40 -2.40 22.01
CA ALA A 370 -11.18 -1.08 21.45
C ALA A 370 -10.90 -0.05 22.56
N LEU A 371 -9.98 0.88 22.30
CA LEU A 371 -9.70 2.05 23.11
C LEU A 371 -10.02 3.30 22.28
N CYS A 372 -11.03 4.08 22.72
CA CYS A 372 -11.57 5.15 21.90
C CYS A 372 -11.72 6.44 22.73
N ASN A 373 -10.75 7.34 22.59
CA ASN A 373 -10.70 8.62 23.29
C ASN A 373 -10.88 9.78 22.31
N ASN A 374 -11.78 10.72 22.62
CA ASN A 374 -11.98 11.96 21.85
C ASN A 374 -12.19 11.74 20.34
N VAL A 375 -12.90 10.72 19.96
CA VAL A 375 -13.22 10.36 18.57
C VAL A 375 -14.72 10.49 18.32
N LYS A 376 -15.10 11.02 17.15
CA LYS A 376 -16.46 10.96 16.61
C LYS A 376 -16.46 9.98 15.45
N LEU A 377 -17.06 8.84 15.66
CA LEU A 377 -17.08 7.74 14.68
C LEU A 377 -18.50 7.27 14.40
N SER A 378 -18.64 6.55 13.29
CA SER A 378 -19.82 5.75 12.94
C SER A 378 -19.39 4.33 12.61
N GLU A 379 -20.22 3.37 12.98
CA GLU A 379 -20.02 1.95 12.73
C GLU A 379 -21.12 1.44 11.82
N THR A 380 -20.76 0.65 10.81
CA THR A 380 -21.70 0.09 9.82
C THR A 380 -21.35 -1.37 9.52
N GLY A 381 -22.37 -2.22 9.47
CA GLY A 381 -22.18 -3.66 9.27
C GLY A 381 -21.63 -4.35 10.51
N VAL A 382 -20.84 -5.40 10.31
CA VAL A 382 -20.16 -6.10 11.40
C VAL A 382 -18.96 -5.27 11.84
N VAL A 383 -18.92 -4.89 13.11
CA VAL A 383 -17.76 -4.22 13.72
C VAL A 383 -17.41 -4.95 15.01
N SER A 384 -16.18 -5.43 15.12
CA SER A 384 -15.63 -6.08 16.31
C SER A 384 -14.12 -5.75 16.37
N PRO A 385 -13.60 -5.21 17.50
CA PRO A 385 -14.32 -4.73 18.67
C PRO A 385 -15.00 -3.40 18.44
N HIS A 386 -16.11 -3.15 19.18
CA HIS A 386 -16.80 -1.88 19.21
C HIS A 386 -16.08 -0.84 20.07
N CYS A 387 -16.12 0.40 19.67
CA CYS A 387 -15.80 1.53 20.54
C CYS A 387 -16.89 1.70 21.61
N PRO A 388 -16.53 1.84 22.89
CA PRO A 388 -17.47 2.02 23.99
C PRO A 388 -18.24 3.36 23.93
#